data_a13106c5ceae648cfc673ae1b1476e7d
#
_entry.id   a13106c5ceae648cfc673ae1b1476e7d
#
_cell.length_a   1.000
_cell.length_b   1.000
_cell.length_c   1.000
_cell.angle_alpha   90.00
_cell.angle_beta   90.00
_cell.angle_gamma   90.00
#
_symmetry.space_group_name_H-M   'P 1'
#
loop_
_entity.id
_entity.type
_entity.pdbx_description
1 polymer ?
#
loop_
_entity_poly.entity_id
_entity_poly.type
_entity_poly.pdbx_seq_one_letter_code
_entity_poly.pdbx_strand_id
1 'polypeptide(L)'
;MRKRKNIIVTILFAFILLFLPNKSLAENLPEAPKTYYYDELNLIDQETKDHLTKVNKELEQKTGSQVIYVSLKDIEDQPMQVGTDLLNKWKIGDKEKNNGVLILISQRKGQDKKDISIITGYGIEGRLNDGKVGRIIDEFMLDYMREGDFSKGIREGFNAIVSEIAEEYQVELNGDYDKYSERLKEDQDDEIDIRTLIFIFIIFIIFSRLFAGRGNYRGGGFTGGFGGFGGGSFGGFSGGSSGGFSGGGFSGGGGSSGGGGASRGL
;
A
#
# COMPACT_ATOMS: atom_id res chain seq x y z
N MET A 1 -40.47 -39.73 -6.45
CA MET A 1 -39.68 -39.27 -5.28
C MET A 1 -38.17 -39.45 -5.44
N ARG A 2 -37.66 -40.50 -6.10
CA ARG A 2 -36.21 -40.78 -6.28
C ARG A 2 -35.46 -39.70 -7.13
N LYS A 3 -36.06 -39.19 -8.21
CA LYS A 3 -35.43 -38.14 -9.07
C LYS A 3 -35.25 -36.80 -8.36
N ARG A 4 -36.18 -36.37 -7.50
CA ARG A 4 -36.04 -35.11 -6.72
C ARG A 4 -34.93 -35.20 -5.66
N LYS A 5 -34.71 -36.35 -5.02
CA LYS A 5 -33.62 -36.55 -4.06
C LYS A 5 -32.25 -36.43 -4.75
N ASN A 6 -32.08 -36.98 -5.95
CA ASN A 6 -30.83 -36.89 -6.70
C ASN A 6 -30.51 -35.47 -7.11
N ILE A 7 -31.50 -34.65 -7.52
CA ILE A 7 -31.31 -33.23 -7.87
C ILE A 7 -30.85 -32.42 -6.66
N ILE A 8 -31.46 -32.65 -5.48
CA ILE A 8 -31.08 -31.97 -4.24
C ILE A 8 -29.64 -32.32 -3.84
N VAL A 9 -29.26 -33.59 -3.94
CA VAL A 9 -27.87 -34.03 -3.65
C VAL A 9 -26.88 -33.44 -4.62
N THR A 10 -27.22 -33.35 -5.90
CA THR A 10 -26.31 -32.70 -6.91
C THR A 10 -26.13 -31.21 -6.66
N ILE A 11 -27.22 -30.51 -6.29
CA ILE A 11 -27.15 -29.08 -5.95
C ILE A 11 -26.31 -28.85 -4.67
N LEU A 12 -26.52 -29.69 -3.66
CA LEU A 12 -25.74 -29.61 -2.42
C LEU A 12 -24.26 -29.91 -2.65
N PHE A 13 -23.95 -30.89 -3.51
CA PHE A 13 -22.55 -31.19 -3.88
C PHE A 13 -21.91 -30.07 -4.69
N ALA A 14 -22.63 -29.44 -5.64
CA ALA A 14 -22.18 -28.28 -6.38
C ALA A 14 -21.96 -27.07 -5.45
N PHE A 15 -22.81 -26.88 -4.44
CA PHE A 15 -22.68 -25.83 -3.45
C PHE A 15 -21.47 -26.06 -2.53
N ILE A 16 -21.18 -27.29 -2.14
CA ILE A 16 -19.98 -27.63 -1.36
C ILE A 16 -18.70 -27.38 -2.16
N LEU A 17 -18.69 -27.61 -3.49
CA LEU A 17 -17.55 -27.33 -4.37
C LEU A 17 -17.24 -25.83 -4.46
N LEU A 18 -18.23 -24.94 -4.31
CA LEU A 18 -18.05 -23.48 -4.28
C LEU A 18 -17.37 -23.00 -2.98
N PHE A 19 -17.42 -23.78 -1.91
CA PHE A 19 -16.78 -23.46 -0.63
C PHE A 19 -15.46 -24.21 -0.39
N LEU A 20 -14.96 -24.95 -1.38
CA LEU A 20 -13.60 -25.46 -1.27
C LEU A 20 -12.66 -24.24 -1.18
N PRO A 21 -11.87 -24.11 -0.10
CA PRO A 21 -10.88 -23.05 -0.03
C PRO A 21 -9.95 -23.24 -1.23
N ASN A 22 -9.90 -22.26 -2.11
CA ASN A 22 -8.80 -22.15 -3.04
C ASN A 22 -7.53 -22.10 -2.18
N LYS A 23 -6.78 -23.22 -2.12
CA LYS A 23 -5.42 -23.15 -1.63
C LYS A 23 -4.69 -22.26 -2.63
N SER A 24 -4.56 -20.98 -2.30
CA SER A 24 -3.47 -20.19 -2.79
C SER A 24 -2.21 -21.03 -2.50
N LEU A 25 -1.51 -21.45 -3.54
CA LEU A 25 -0.17 -21.97 -3.40
C LEU A 25 0.60 -20.79 -2.82
N ALA A 26 0.74 -20.77 -1.50
CA ALA A 26 1.54 -19.74 -0.84
C ALA A 26 2.91 -19.81 -1.50
N GLU A 27 3.23 -18.78 -2.28
CA GLU A 27 4.56 -18.60 -2.82
C GLU A 27 5.56 -18.79 -1.67
N ASN A 28 6.69 -19.47 -1.90
CA ASN A 28 7.71 -19.65 -0.89
C ASN A 28 8.43 -18.33 -0.62
N LEU A 29 7.72 -17.42 0.08
CA LEU A 29 8.27 -16.13 0.46
C LEU A 29 9.44 -16.33 1.42
N PRO A 30 10.54 -15.57 1.27
CA PRO A 30 11.69 -15.66 2.14
C PRO A 30 11.33 -15.36 3.60
N GLU A 31 12.16 -15.85 4.52
CA GLU A 31 12.08 -15.47 5.93
C GLU A 31 12.57 -14.04 6.15
N ALA A 32 12.05 -13.40 7.20
CA ALA A 32 12.41 -12.03 7.53
C ALA A 32 13.93 -11.88 7.74
N PRO A 33 14.58 -10.92 7.07
CA PRO A 33 16.01 -10.68 7.24
C PRO A 33 16.27 -10.06 8.62
N LYS A 34 17.53 -10.11 9.07
CA LYS A 34 17.96 -9.38 10.28
C LYS A 34 18.32 -7.91 9.99
N THR A 35 18.17 -7.48 8.75
CA THR A 35 18.51 -6.15 8.25
C THR A 35 17.25 -5.48 7.69
N TYR A 36 17.28 -4.17 7.45
CA TYR A 36 16.18 -3.45 6.84
C TYR A 36 16.12 -3.63 5.32
N TYR A 37 16.79 -4.65 4.80
CA TYR A 37 16.77 -5.00 3.37
C TYR A 37 16.93 -6.51 3.15
N TYR A 38 16.35 -6.98 2.04
CA TYR A 38 16.56 -8.29 1.45
C TYR A 38 16.80 -8.11 -0.06
N ASP A 39 18.05 -8.27 -0.52
CA ASP A 39 18.47 -7.90 -1.86
C ASP A 39 18.94 -9.13 -2.66
N GLU A 40 17.98 -9.93 -3.13
CA GLU A 40 18.26 -11.15 -3.93
C GLU A 40 18.84 -10.83 -5.31
N LEU A 41 18.37 -9.73 -5.92
CA LEU A 41 18.79 -9.29 -7.24
C LEU A 41 20.12 -8.51 -7.23
N ASN A 42 20.68 -8.23 -6.06
CA ASN A 42 21.92 -7.45 -5.87
C ASN A 42 21.86 -6.09 -6.59
N LEU A 43 20.76 -5.36 -6.41
CA LEU A 43 20.49 -4.09 -7.09
C LEU A 43 21.03 -2.87 -6.35
N ILE A 44 21.29 -2.97 -5.03
CA ILE A 44 21.75 -1.84 -4.24
C ILE A 44 23.17 -2.06 -3.69
N ASP A 45 23.93 -0.97 -3.71
CA ASP A 45 25.30 -0.94 -3.19
C ASP A 45 25.38 -0.91 -1.66
N GLN A 46 26.59 -1.02 -1.13
CA GLN A 46 26.81 -1.04 0.30
C GLN A 46 26.48 0.30 0.97
N GLU A 47 26.75 1.41 0.30
CA GLU A 47 26.42 2.75 0.80
C GLU A 47 24.92 2.89 1.03
N THR A 48 24.10 2.43 0.06
CA THR A 48 22.64 2.42 0.19
C THR A 48 22.17 1.49 1.31
N LYS A 49 22.75 0.28 1.44
CA LYS A 49 22.44 -0.65 2.55
C LYS A 49 22.71 -0.03 3.92
N ASP A 50 23.82 0.66 4.06
CA ASP A 50 24.21 1.36 5.31
C ASP A 50 23.28 2.53 5.60
N HIS A 51 22.92 3.31 4.56
CA HIS A 51 21.96 4.41 4.66
C HIS A 51 20.59 3.92 5.14
N LEU A 52 20.00 2.92 4.46
CA LEU A 52 18.72 2.32 4.85
C LEU A 52 18.74 1.85 6.31
N THR A 53 19.83 1.21 6.73
CA THR A 53 19.97 0.70 8.09
C THR A 53 20.07 1.82 9.12
N LYS A 54 20.87 2.84 8.86
CA LYS A 54 21.08 3.97 9.77
C LYS A 54 19.79 4.75 9.99
N VAL A 55 19.12 5.11 8.88
CA VAL A 55 17.90 5.94 8.94
C VAL A 55 16.73 5.17 9.54
N ASN A 56 16.55 3.89 9.18
CA ASN A 56 15.49 3.08 9.80
C ASN A 56 15.63 2.94 11.31
N LYS A 57 16.85 2.78 11.82
CA LYS A 57 17.07 2.71 13.28
C LYS A 57 16.57 3.96 13.99
N GLU A 58 16.85 5.12 13.43
CA GLU A 58 16.38 6.40 13.99
C GLU A 58 14.86 6.54 13.86
N LEU A 59 14.33 6.23 12.67
CA LEU A 59 12.89 6.29 12.38
C LEU A 59 12.10 5.37 13.33
N GLU A 60 12.53 4.11 13.46
CA GLU A 60 11.89 3.13 14.33
C GLU A 60 11.92 3.55 15.79
N GLN A 61 13.05 4.08 16.28
CA GLN A 61 13.16 4.59 17.65
C GLN A 61 12.19 5.73 17.94
N LYS A 62 11.96 6.62 16.98
CA LYS A 62 11.12 7.81 17.16
C LYS A 62 9.64 7.57 16.89
N THR A 63 9.30 6.66 15.98
CA THR A 63 7.94 6.50 15.46
C THR A 63 7.38 5.08 15.61
N GLY A 64 8.25 4.08 15.70
CA GLY A 64 7.91 2.66 15.57
C GLY A 64 7.76 2.22 14.09
N SER A 65 7.86 3.13 13.12
CA SER A 65 7.77 2.80 11.70
C SER A 65 9.02 2.12 11.19
N GLN A 66 8.85 1.23 10.23
CA GLN A 66 9.92 0.53 9.53
C GLN A 66 9.68 0.62 8.03
N VAL A 67 10.72 0.94 7.26
CA VAL A 67 10.70 0.97 5.79
C VAL A 67 11.69 -0.08 5.28
N ILE A 68 11.18 -1.20 4.77
CA ILE A 68 12.00 -2.34 4.36
C ILE A 68 12.13 -2.37 2.84
N TYR A 69 13.36 -2.51 2.36
CA TYR A 69 13.62 -2.77 0.95
C TYR A 69 13.75 -4.26 0.67
N VAL A 70 13.10 -4.71 -0.40
CA VAL A 70 13.14 -6.11 -0.86
C VAL A 70 13.36 -6.14 -2.37
N SER A 71 14.27 -7.01 -2.83
CA SER A 71 14.27 -7.42 -4.23
C SER A 71 14.11 -8.93 -4.34
N LEU A 72 13.21 -9.37 -5.25
CA LEU A 72 12.90 -10.78 -5.49
C LEU A 72 12.93 -11.10 -6.98
N LYS A 73 13.39 -12.30 -7.30
CA LYS A 73 13.32 -12.87 -8.64
C LYS A 73 12.27 -13.97 -8.72
N ASP A 74 11.86 -14.27 -9.96
CA ASP A 74 11.01 -15.41 -10.29
C ASP A 74 9.69 -15.49 -9.51
N ILE A 75 9.10 -14.31 -9.15
CA ILE A 75 7.78 -14.29 -8.50
C ILE A 75 6.71 -14.79 -9.47
N GLU A 76 5.72 -15.53 -8.95
CA GLU A 76 4.61 -16.09 -9.74
C GLU A 76 3.35 -15.22 -9.60
N ASP A 77 3.10 -14.66 -8.42
CA ASP A 77 1.96 -13.81 -8.12
C ASP A 77 2.16 -12.34 -8.55
N GLN A 78 1.12 -11.53 -8.40
CA GLN A 78 1.20 -10.10 -8.68
C GLN A 78 2.12 -9.38 -7.66
N PRO A 79 2.98 -8.42 -8.08
CA PRO A 79 3.93 -7.74 -7.20
C PRO A 79 3.29 -7.15 -5.93
N MET A 80 2.11 -6.52 -6.06
CA MET A 80 1.39 -5.96 -4.91
C MET A 80 0.94 -7.03 -3.92
N GLN A 81 0.50 -8.21 -4.41
CA GLN A 81 0.11 -9.32 -3.56
C GLN A 81 1.33 -9.88 -2.81
N VAL A 82 2.42 -10.15 -3.54
CA VAL A 82 3.69 -10.62 -2.94
C VAL A 82 4.19 -9.66 -1.86
N GLY A 83 4.16 -8.34 -2.15
CA GLY A 83 4.57 -7.32 -1.19
C GLY A 83 3.68 -7.27 0.05
N THR A 84 2.35 -7.40 -0.12
CA THR A 84 1.38 -7.44 0.98
C THR A 84 1.61 -8.67 1.86
N ASP A 85 1.82 -9.83 1.25
CA ASP A 85 2.07 -11.07 1.96
C ASP A 85 3.40 -11.02 2.73
N LEU A 86 4.46 -10.41 2.14
CA LEU A 86 5.74 -10.16 2.82
C LEU A 86 5.58 -9.23 4.01
N LEU A 87 4.90 -8.08 3.83
CA LEU A 87 4.68 -7.10 4.90
C LEU A 87 3.98 -7.77 6.08
N ASN A 88 2.94 -8.57 5.80
CA ASN A 88 2.17 -9.29 6.81
C ASN A 88 2.96 -10.46 7.43
N LYS A 89 3.70 -11.24 6.63
CA LYS A 89 4.53 -12.35 7.11
C LYS A 89 5.65 -11.86 8.01
N TRP A 90 6.33 -10.78 7.62
CA TRP A 90 7.46 -10.22 8.35
C TRP A 90 7.03 -9.26 9.46
N LYS A 91 5.74 -8.91 9.52
CA LYS A 91 5.15 -8.01 10.51
C LYS A 91 5.88 -6.66 10.56
N ILE A 92 6.07 -6.05 9.40
CA ILE A 92 6.80 -4.79 9.25
C ILE A 92 6.03 -3.65 9.94
N GLY A 93 6.73 -2.85 10.74
CA GLY A 93 6.17 -1.74 11.51
C GLY A 93 5.66 -2.13 12.89
N ASP A 94 5.16 -1.15 13.62
CA ASP A 94 4.61 -1.32 14.96
C ASP A 94 3.26 -2.04 14.93
N LYS A 95 3.02 -2.94 15.89
CA LYS A 95 1.83 -3.77 15.97
C LYS A 95 0.53 -2.96 16.19
N GLU A 96 0.60 -1.92 16.98
CA GLU A 96 -0.57 -1.11 17.33
C GLU A 96 -0.82 -0.04 16.27
N LYS A 97 0.27 0.53 15.73
CA LYS A 97 0.22 1.61 14.73
C LYS A 97 0.08 1.10 13.31
N ASN A 98 0.46 -0.14 12.99
CA ASN A 98 0.44 -0.72 11.64
C ASN A 98 1.11 0.19 10.58
N ASN A 99 2.25 0.78 10.94
CA ASN A 99 2.91 1.85 10.20
C ASN A 99 4.16 1.40 9.43
N GLY A 100 4.18 0.15 9.02
CA GLY A 100 5.23 -0.41 8.19
C GLY A 100 5.08 -0.03 6.71
N VAL A 101 6.21 0.07 6.01
CA VAL A 101 6.26 0.27 4.56
C VAL A 101 7.24 -0.72 3.94
N LEU A 102 6.87 -1.30 2.81
CA LEU A 102 7.72 -2.20 2.04
C LEU A 102 7.95 -1.64 0.64
N ILE A 103 9.22 -1.49 0.25
CA ILE A 103 9.63 -1.17 -1.13
C ILE A 103 10.06 -2.49 -1.77
N LEU A 104 9.33 -2.94 -2.79
CA LEU A 104 9.59 -4.19 -3.50
C LEU A 104 10.03 -3.93 -4.93
N ILE A 105 11.20 -4.42 -5.30
CA ILE A 105 11.57 -4.64 -6.70
C ILE A 105 11.38 -6.12 -6.99
N SER A 106 10.57 -6.45 -7.97
CA SER A 106 10.29 -7.83 -8.31
C SER A 106 10.50 -8.11 -9.80
N GLN A 107 10.99 -9.30 -10.11
CA GLN A 107 11.09 -9.83 -11.45
C GLN A 107 10.17 -11.05 -11.53
N ARG A 108 9.24 -11.04 -12.48
CA ARG A 108 8.33 -12.18 -12.68
C ARG A 108 9.05 -13.32 -13.38
N LYS A 109 8.68 -14.53 -13.04
CA LYS A 109 9.19 -15.74 -13.65
C LYS A 109 9.05 -15.71 -15.17
N GLY A 110 10.18 -15.92 -15.86
CA GLY A 110 10.22 -15.91 -17.31
C GLY A 110 10.13 -14.53 -17.97
N GLN A 111 10.26 -13.45 -17.22
CA GLN A 111 10.30 -12.07 -17.72
C GLN A 111 11.61 -11.40 -17.31
N ASP A 112 12.18 -10.59 -18.20
CA ASP A 112 13.38 -9.79 -17.90
C ASP A 112 13.04 -8.45 -17.25
N LYS A 113 11.79 -8.01 -17.40
CA LYS A 113 11.30 -6.75 -16.84
C LYS A 113 11.13 -6.87 -15.34
N LYS A 114 11.40 -5.77 -14.66
CA LYS A 114 11.17 -5.61 -13.22
C LYS A 114 9.95 -4.72 -12.97
N ASP A 115 9.29 -4.97 -11.87
CA ASP A 115 8.24 -4.10 -11.34
C ASP A 115 8.75 -3.49 -10.02
N ILE A 116 8.44 -2.20 -9.81
CA ILE A 116 8.57 -1.56 -8.51
C ILE A 116 7.20 -1.45 -7.87
N SER A 117 7.11 -1.78 -6.59
CA SER A 117 5.89 -1.64 -5.78
C SER A 117 6.25 -1.09 -4.41
N ILE A 118 5.42 -0.19 -3.88
CA ILE A 118 5.50 0.26 -2.50
C ILE A 118 4.18 -0.12 -1.83
N ILE A 119 4.26 -0.85 -0.73
CA ILE A 119 3.13 -1.35 0.03
C ILE A 119 3.14 -0.68 1.40
N THR A 120 1.99 -0.17 1.83
CA THR A 120 1.82 0.55 3.09
C THR A 120 0.97 -0.24 4.08
N GLY A 121 1.33 -0.17 5.36
CA GLY A 121 0.51 -0.68 6.44
C GLY A 121 -0.70 0.22 6.71
N TYR A 122 -1.77 -0.33 7.24
CA TYR A 122 -3.04 0.37 7.47
C TYR A 122 -2.91 1.70 8.21
N GLY A 123 -1.99 1.80 9.17
CA GLY A 123 -1.87 2.97 10.01
C GLY A 123 -1.13 4.16 9.37
N ILE A 124 -0.50 3.95 8.21
CA ILE A 124 0.19 5.00 7.48
C ILE A 124 -0.46 5.32 6.13
N GLU A 125 -1.51 4.56 5.72
CA GLU A 125 -2.22 4.78 4.45
C GLU A 125 -2.85 6.17 4.34
N GLY A 126 -3.25 6.78 5.46
CA GLY A 126 -3.77 8.15 5.48
C GLY A 126 -2.74 9.17 5.00
N ARG A 127 -1.48 8.96 5.33
CA ARG A 127 -0.36 9.82 4.94
C ARG A 127 0.27 9.39 3.61
N LEU A 128 0.55 8.10 3.46
CA LEU A 128 1.11 7.46 2.28
C LEU A 128 0.00 6.71 1.53
N ASN A 129 -0.98 7.46 1.01
CA ASN A 129 -2.02 6.89 0.17
C ASN A 129 -1.49 6.50 -1.22
N ASP A 130 -2.27 5.71 -1.98
CA ASP A 130 -1.88 5.17 -3.28
C ASP A 130 -1.41 6.26 -4.26
N GLY A 131 -2.09 7.42 -4.28
CA GLY A 131 -1.73 8.54 -5.13
C GLY A 131 -0.36 9.12 -4.78
N LYS A 132 -0.09 9.37 -3.49
CA LYS A 132 1.19 9.89 -3.01
C LYS A 132 2.32 8.88 -3.22
N VAL A 133 2.07 7.61 -2.91
CA VAL A 133 3.02 6.51 -3.17
C VAL A 133 3.34 6.40 -4.65
N GLY A 134 2.33 6.52 -5.53
CA GLY A 134 2.52 6.57 -6.97
C GLY A 134 3.45 7.70 -7.40
N ARG A 135 3.25 8.91 -6.87
CA ARG A 135 4.13 10.06 -7.14
C ARG A 135 5.55 9.84 -6.61
N ILE A 136 5.71 9.26 -5.42
CA ILE A 136 7.04 8.93 -4.90
C ILE A 136 7.79 8.02 -5.88
N ILE A 137 7.13 7.01 -6.43
CA ILE A 137 7.75 6.15 -7.44
C ILE A 137 8.11 6.96 -8.69
N ASP A 138 7.15 7.72 -9.21
CA ASP A 138 7.28 8.42 -10.48
C ASP A 138 8.36 9.51 -10.44
N GLU A 139 8.44 10.30 -9.34
CA GLU A 139 9.33 11.45 -9.23
C GLU A 139 10.72 11.14 -8.66
N PHE A 140 10.80 10.18 -7.74
CA PHE A 140 12.05 9.94 -7.01
C PHE A 140 12.77 8.65 -7.40
N MET A 141 12.09 7.71 -8.10
CA MET A 141 12.65 6.39 -8.32
C MET A 141 12.79 6.02 -9.80
N LEU A 142 11.75 6.24 -10.62
CA LEU A 142 11.66 5.66 -11.96
C LEU A 142 12.80 6.05 -12.89
N ASP A 143 13.15 7.32 -12.96
CA ASP A 143 14.15 7.79 -13.92
C ASP A 143 15.51 7.18 -13.62
N TYR A 144 15.94 7.17 -12.35
CA TYR A 144 17.20 6.53 -11.95
C TYR A 144 17.18 5.02 -12.26
N MET A 145 16.07 4.34 -12.00
CA MET A 145 15.98 2.89 -12.25
C MET A 145 15.98 2.55 -13.72
N ARG A 146 15.38 3.38 -14.58
CA ARG A 146 15.42 3.24 -16.05
C ARG A 146 16.82 3.45 -16.61
N GLU A 147 17.61 4.30 -15.97
CA GLU A 147 19.03 4.50 -16.27
C GLU A 147 19.93 3.38 -15.70
N GLY A 148 19.36 2.45 -14.91
CA GLY A 148 20.06 1.34 -14.27
C GLY A 148 20.64 1.66 -12.90
N ASP A 149 20.46 2.87 -12.38
CA ASP A 149 20.91 3.29 -11.05
C ASP A 149 19.85 2.98 -9.97
N PHE A 150 19.70 1.68 -9.69
CA PHE A 150 18.77 1.21 -8.67
C PHE A 150 19.13 1.71 -7.26
N SER A 151 20.43 1.79 -6.94
CA SER A 151 20.90 2.29 -5.64
C SER A 151 20.36 3.68 -5.36
N LYS A 152 20.50 4.59 -6.31
CA LYS A 152 20.03 5.96 -6.19
C LYS A 152 18.51 6.03 -6.16
N GLY A 153 17.82 5.33 -7.07
CA GLY A 153 16.37 5.30 -7.10
C GLY A 153 15.76 4.79 -5.78
N ILE A 154 16.31 3.71 -5.20
CA ILE A 154 15.86 3.20 -3.91
C ILE A 154 16.13 4.19 -2.79
N ARG A 155 17.32 4.82 -2.75
CA ARG A 155 17.67 5.78 -1.72
C ARG A 155 16.79 7.02 -1.75
N GLU A 156 16.54 7.60 -2.93
CA GLU A 156 15.69 8.78 -3.08
C GLU A 156 14.22 8.49 -2.71
N GLY A 157 13.65 7.37 -3.21
CA GLY A 157 12.29 6.97 -2.84
C GLY A 157 12.15 6.62 -1.35
N PHE A 158 13.15 5.95 -0.78
CA PHE A 158 13.20 5.68 0.65
C PHE A 158 13.21 6.98 1.47
N ASN A 159 14.03 7.96 1.09
CA ASN A 159 14.09 9.26 1.76
C ASN A 159 12.76 10.01 1.68
N ALA A 160 12.08 9.96 0.54
CA ALA A 160 10.75 10.55 0.37
C ALA A 160 9.71 9.90 1.29
N ILE A 161 9.72 8.57 1.41
CA ILE A 161 8.85 7.83 2.34
C ILE A 161 9.15 8.21 3.80
N VAL A 162 10.43 8.25 4.16
CA VAL A 162 10.88 8.61 5.51
C VAL A 162 10.48 10.04 5.88
N SER A 163 10.60 10.98 4.94
CA SER A 163 10.14 12.37 5.11
C SER A 163 8.66 12.44 5.44
N GLU A 164 7.82 11.72 4.69
CA GLU A 164 6.38 11.68 4.93
C GLU A 164 6.01 11.05 6.28
N ILE A 165 6.73 10.00 6.68
CA ILE A 165 6.53 9.37 8.00
C ILE A 165 6.96 10.33 9.12
N ALA A 166 8.10 11.00 8.98
CA ALA A 166 8.59 11.96 9.96
C ALA A 166 7.59 13.11 10.17
N GLU A 167 7.02 13.62 9.09
CA GLU A 167 5.99 14.67 9.14
C GLU A 167 4.69 14.18 9.79
N GLU A 168 4.24 12.95 9.49
CA GLU A 168 3.03 12.37 10.11
C GLU A 168 3.17 12.27 11.64
N TYR A 169 4.35 11.84 12.10
CA TYR A 169 4.62 11.71 13.54
C TYR A 169 5.22 12.96 14.18
N GLN A 170 5.39 14.05 13.41
CA GLN A 170 5.96 15.33 13.87
C GLN A 170 7.32 15.15 14.57
N VAL A 171 8.20 14.34 13.99
CA VAL A 171 9.54 14.07 14.48
C VAL A 171 10.60 14.58 13.52
N GLU A 172 11.67 15.15 14.07
CA GLU A 172 12.86 15.53 13.30
C GLU A 172 13.83 14.35 13.20
N LEU A 173 14.37 14.09 12.03
CA LEU A 173 15.39 13.07 11.77
C LEU A 173 16.74 13.76 11.44
N ASN A 174 17.84 13.03 11.69
CA ASN A 174 19.17 13.51 11.35
C ASN A 174 19.41 13.43 9.82
N GLY A 175 19.14 14.49 9.11
CA GLY A 175 19.29 14.61 7.66
C GLY A 175 18.39 15.69 7.10
N ASP A 176 18.57 16.02 5.83
CA ASP A 176 17.75 16.98 5.10
C ASP A 176 16.63 16.22 4.36
N TYR A 177 15.54 15.95 5.07
CA TYR A 177 14.37 15.23 4.52
C TYR A 177 13.25 16.18 4.10
N ASP A 178 13.21 17.42 4.58
CA ASP A 178 12.12 18.39 4.34
C ASP A 178 11.93 18.67 2.84
N LYS A 179 13.01 18.69 2.08
CA LYS A 179 12.98 18.88 0.62
C LYS A 179 12.11 17.85 -0.13
N TYR A 180 11.97 16.63 0.41
CA TYR A 180 11.14 15.58 -0.21
C TYR A 180 9.66 15.85 0.03
N SER A 181 9.27 16.22 1.26
CA SER A 181 7.90 16.56 1.57
C SER A 181 7.45 17.87 0.91
N GLU A 182 8.33 18.86 0.82
CA GLU A 182 8.08 20.11 0.09
C GLU A 182 7.79 19.84 -1.39
N ARG A 183 8.62 19.06 -2.06
CA ARG A 183 8.43 18.70 -3.47
C ARG A 183 7.13 17.93 -3.69
N LEU A 184 6.78 16.98 -2.80
CA LEU A 184 5.49 16.27 -2.87
C LEU A 184 4.27 17.16 -2.59
N LYS A 185 4.44 18.33 -1.97
CA LYS A 185 3.37 19.32 -1.74
C LYS A 185 3.18 20.24 -2.94
N GLU A 186 4.27 20.68 -3.59
CA GLU A 186 4.19 21.55 -4.75
C GLU A 186 3.31 20.99 -5.86
N ASP A 187 3.36 19.67 -6.08
CA ASP A 187 2.51 18.99 -7.07
C ASP A 187 1.05 18.80 -6.63
N GLN A 188 0.69 19.08 -5.39
CA GLN A 188 -0.70 19.07 -4.91
C GLN A 188 -1.43 20.38 -5.22
N ASP A 189 -0.73 21.47 -5.49
CA ASP A 189 -1.32 22.76 -5.81
C ASP A 189 -1.94 22.81 -7.22
N ASP A 190 -1.77 21.77 -8.05
CA ASP A 190 -2.60 21.46 -9.22
C ASP A 190 -3.98 20.89 -8.85
N GLU A 191 -4.45 21.13 -7.60
CA GLU A 191 -5.84 20.86 -7.25
C GLU A 191 -6.74 21.57 -8.23
N ILE A 192 -7.63 20.79 -8.86
CA ILE A 192 -8.73 21.30 -9.68
C ILE A 192 -9.39 22.41 -8.86
N ASP A 193 -9.08 23.66 -9.22
CA ASP A 193 -9.63 24.86 -8.56
C ASP A 193 -11.13 24.62 -8.37
N ILE A 194 -11.64 24.86 -7.16
CA ILE A 194 -13.06 24.68 -6.84
C ILE A 194 -13.95 25.36 -7.88
N ARG A 195 -13.44 26.41 -8.54
CA ARG A 195 -14.07 27.08 -9.67
C ARG A 195 -14.21 26.17 -10.88
N THR A 196 -13.22 25.33 -11.17
CA THR A 196 -13.25 24.34 -12.25
C THR A 196 -14.26 23.22 -11.94
N LEU A 197 -14.35 22.76 -10.69
CA LEU A 197 -15.38 21.81 -10.26
C LEU A 197 -16.78 22.42 -10.37
N ILE A 198 -16.96 23.67 -9.94
CA ILE A 198 -18.23 24.40 -10.10
C ILE A 198 -18.57 24.55 -11.58
N PHE A 199 -17.60 24.89 -12.42
CA PHE A 199 -17.79 25.03 -13.87
C PHE A 199 -18.19 23.72 -14.53
N ILE A 200 -17.52 22.60 -14.21
CA ILE A 200 -17.88 21.25 -14.67
C ILE A 200 -19.29 20.88 -14.19
N PHE A 201 -19.64 21.19 -12.93
CA PHE A 201 -20.96 20.93 -12.39
C PHE A 201 -22.04 21.76 -13.08
N ILE A 202 -21.78 23.04 -13.40
CA ILE A 202 -22.70 23.90 -14.17
C ILE A 202 -22.88 23.34 -15.58
N ILE A 203 -21.79 22.95 -16.27
CA ILE A 203 -21.87 22.31 -17.60
C ILE A 203 -22.70 21.02 -17.50
N PHE A 204 -22.52 20.20 -16.49
CA PHE A 204 -23.30 18.97 -16.28
C PHE A 204 -24.79 19.27 -16.10
N ILE A 205 -25.14 20.32 -15.33
CA ILE A 205 -26.53 20.76 -15.18
C ILE A 205 -27.12 21.26 -16.50
N ILE A 206 -26.38 22.07 -17.27
CA ILE A 206 -26.81 22.58 -18.59
C ILE A 206 -27.00 21.39 -19.54
N PHE A 207 -26.06 20.46 -19.59
CA PHE A 207 -26.14 19.28 -20.45
C PHE A 207 -27.32 18.38 -20.04
N SER A 208 -27.52 18.14 -18.75
CA SER A 208 -28.63 17.34 -18.25
C SER A 208 -30.01 17.96 -18.61
N ARG A 209 -30.11 19.28 -18.60
CA ARG A 209 -31.33 19.99 -19.06
C ARG A 209 -31.52 19.93 -20.56
N LEU A 210 -30.46 19.99 -21.37
CA LEU A 210 -30.53 19.88 -22.83
C LEU A 210 -30.94 18.46 -23.28
N PHE A 211 -30.52 17.42 -22.55
CA PHE A 211 -30.88 16.04 -22.84
C PHE A 211 -32.14 15.54 -22.12
N ALA A 212 -32.61 16.21 -21.07
CA ALA A 212 -33.87 15.90 -20.38
C ALA A 212 -35.14 16.33 -21.14
N GLY A 213 -35.00 16.98 -22.30
CA GLY A 213 -36.11 17.40 -23.14
C GLY A 213 -36.43 16.43 -24.27
N ARG A 214 -37.06 15.29 -23.98
CA ARG A 214 -38.05 14.57 -24.81
C ARG A 214 -38.19 13.10 -24.34
N GLY A 215 -38.97 12.91 -23.32
CA GLY A 215 -39.44 11.58 -22.94
C GLY A 215 -40.68 11.70 -22.07
N ASN A 216 -41.83 11.74 -22.72
CA ASN A 216 -43.11 11.70 -22.06
C ASN A 216 -43.30 10.31 -21.46
N TYR A 217 -43.00 10.11 -20.18
CA TYR A 217 -43.36 8.92 -19.41
C TYR A 217 -44.23 9.28 -18.23
N ARG A 218 -45.45 8.83 -18.36
CA ARG A 218 -46.55 8.87 -17.40
C ARG A 218 -46.37 7.73 -16.39
N GLY A 219 -46.33 8.04 -15.10
CA GLY A 219 -46.80 7.15 -14.04
C GLY A 219 -45.74 6.38 -13.26
N GLY A 220 -45.79 6.53 -11.95
CA GLY A 220 -45.25 5.56 -10.98
C GLY A 220 -44.41 6.20 -9.88
N GLY A 221 -45.04 6.54 -8.74
CA GLY A 221 -44.36 7.01 -7.54
C GLY A 221 -43.50 5.92 -6.92
N PHE A 222 -42.32 6.31 -6.51
CA PHE A 222 -41.47 5.50 -5.64
C PHE A 222 -41.02 6.37 -4.44
N THR A 223 -41.73 6.20 -3.33
CA THR A 223 -41.31 6.68 -2.01
C THR A 223 -40.51 5.57 -1.37
N GLY A 224 -39.20 5.74 -1.24
CA GLY A 224 -38.31 4.81 -0.53
C GLY A 224 -37.33 5.60 0.33
N GLY A 225 -37.53 5.53 1.64
CA GLY A 225 -36.87 6.29 2.68
C GLY A 225 -35.37 6.00 2.83
N PHE A 226 -34.65 7.03 3.11
CA PHE A 226 -33.27 7.01 3.51
C PHE A 226 -33.20 6.72 5.02
N GLY A 227 -32.86 5.48 5.39
CA GLY A 227 -32.73 5.02 6.77
C GLY A 227 -31.29 5.07 7.25
N GLY A 228 -31.11 5.78 8.33
CA GLY A 228 -30.10 5.98 9.31
C GLY A 228 -28.87 5.07 9.39
N PHE A 229 -27.70 5.72 9.41
CA PHE A 229 -26.46 5.14 9.89
C PHE A 229 -26.42 5.18 11.41
N GLY A 230 -26.57 4.00 12.04
CA GLY A 230 -26.41 3.81 13.47
C GLY A 230 -24.94 3.61 13.83
N GLY A 231 -24.45 4.40 14.79
CA GLY A 231 -23.11 4.33 15.32
C GLY A 231 -22.85 3.03 16.09
N GLY A 232 -21.68 2.42 15.83
CA GLY A 232 -21.10 1.33 16.59
C GLY A 232 -19.88 1.80 17.36
N SER A 233 -20.01 1.85 18.69
CA SER A 233 -18.96 2.10 19.66
C SER A 233 -18.03 0.90 19.73
N PHE A 234 -16.71 1.08 19.49
CA PHE A 234 -15.72 0.07 19.79
C PHE A 234 -14.97 0.40 21.07
N GLY A 235 -15.14 -0.50 22.04
CA GLY A 235 -14.49 -0.47 23.34
C GLY A 235 -12.98 -0.74 23.25
N GLY A 236 -12.24 -0.05 24.12
CA GLY A 236 -10.81 -0.15 24.25
C GLY A 236 -10.33 -1.49 24.80
N PHE A 237 -9.14 -1.90 24.35
CA PHE A 237 -8.31 -2.88 25.04
C PHE A 237 -6.99 -2.24 25.44
N SER A 238 -6.81 -2.09 26.73
CA SER A 238 -5.58 -1.76 27.42
C SER A 238 -4.77 -3.05 27.59
N GLY A 239 -3.49 -3.05 27.22
CA GLY A 239 -2.56 -4.14 27.47
C GLY A 239 -1.14 -3.70 27.20
N GLY A 240 -0.47 -3.11 28.20
CA GLY A 240 0.94 -2.77 28.14
C GLY A 240 1.81 -4.01 28.16
N SER A 241 2.89 -4.01 27.37
CA SER A 241 4.03 -4.89 27.56
C SER A 241 5.31 -4.14 27.18
N SER A 242 6.12 -3.89 28.17
CA SER A 242 7.48 -3.37 28.07
C SER A 242 8.38 -4.40 27.41
N GLY A 243 8.84 -4.15 26.19
CA GLY A 243 9.84 -4.95 25.49
C GLY A 243 11.19 -4.24 25.50
N GLY A 244 12.19 -4.87 26.11
CA GLY A 244 13.54 -4.38 26.26
C GLY A 244 14.26 -4.23 24.92
N PHE A 245 15.06 -3.18 24.83
CA PHE A 245 15.93 -2.88 23.71
C PHE A 245 17.08 -3.89 23.62
N SER A 246 17.11 -4.68 22.56
CA SER A 246 18.26 -5.47 22.18
C SER A 246 18.74 -5.07 20.79
N GLY A 247 20.04 -4.86 20.67
CA GLY A 247 20.71 -4.19 19.57
C GLY A 247 20.43 -4.69 18.17
N GLY A 248 20.03 -3.78 17.33
CA GLY A 248 20.70 -3.56 16.07
C GLY A 248 20.32 -4.37 14.85
N GLY A 249 19.05 -4.81 14.66
CA GLY A 249 18.59 -5.38 13.38
C GLY A 249 17.09 -5.32 13.28
N PHE A 250 16.53 -5.45 12.06
CA PHE A 250 15.10 -5.57 11.85
C PHE A 250 14.52 -6.67 12.75
N SER A 251 13.52 -6.33 13.51
CA SER A 251 12.66 -7.22 14.28
C SER A 251 11.22 -6.86 13.96
N GLY A 252 10.49 -7.79 13.31
CA GLY A 252 9.11 -7.57 12.94
C GLY A 252 8.26 -7.07 14.13
N GLY A 253 7.75 -5.84 14.06
CA GLY A 253 7.00 -5.19 15.13
C GLY A 253 5.54 -5.66 15.23
N GLY A 254 5.02 -6.34 14.21
CA GLY A 254 3.66 -6.88 14.18
C GLY A 254 2.66 -6.06 13.37
N GLY A 255 3.11 -5.15 12.52
CA GLY A 255 2.26 -4.38 11.60
C GLY A 255 1.55 -5.24 10.57
N SER A 256 0.47 -4.72 9.98
CA SER A 256 -0.34 -5.38 8.96
C SER A 256 -0.76 -4.40 7.85
N SER A 257 -1.04 -4.94 6.66
CA SER A 257 -1.51 -4.22 5.48
C SER A 257 -2.64 -4.97 4.79
N GLY A 258 -3.54 -4.23 4.13
CA GLY A 258 -4.57 -4.76 3.25
C GLY A 258 -4.23 -4.63 1.76
N GLY A 259 -3.00 -4.18 1.43
CA GLY A 259 -2.54 -3.99 0.06
C GLY A 259 -2.61 -2.57 -0.46
N GLY A 260 -2.69 -1.56 0.43
CA GLY A 260 -2.52 -0.16 0.02
C GLY A 260 -1.13 0.06 -0.57
N GLY A 261 -1.00 1.01 -1.51
CA GLY A 261 0.25 1.32 -2.18
C GLY A 261 0.13 1.51 -3.70
N ALA A 262 1.25 1.50 -4.39
CA ALA A 262 1.28 1.64 -5.84
C ALA A 262 2.37 0.76 -6.49
N SER A 263 2.21 0.45 -7.78
CA SER A 263 3.18 -0.33 -8.55
C SER A 263 3.39 0.25 -9.93
N ARG A 264 4.61 0.11 -10.46
CA ARG A 264 5.01 0.51 -11.81
C ARG A 264 5.91 -0.54 -12.44
N GLY A 265 5.78 -0.70 -13.79
CA GLY A 265 6.76 -1.47 -14.58
C GLY A 265 8.01 -0.62 -14.90
N LEU A 266 9.18 -1.28 -14.89
CA LEU A 266 10.49 -0.70 -15.21
C LEU A 266 10.93 -1.08 -16.62
#